data_6e84f1a25a488955e3ca83fc9585a33b
#
_entry.id   6e84f1a25a488955e3ca83fc9585a33b
#
_cell.length_a   1.000
_cell.length_b   1.000
_cell.length_c   1.000
_cell.angle_alpha   90.00
_cell.angle_beta   90.00
_cell.angle_gamma   90.00
#
_symmetry.space_group_name_H-M   'P 1'
#
loop_
_entity.id
_entity.type
_entity.pdbx_description
1 polymer ?
#
loop_
_entity_poly.entity_id
_entity_poly.type
_entity_poly.pdbx_seq_one_letter_code
_entity_poly.pdbx_strand_id
1 'polypeptide(L)'
;HEGFCLWDSAYTDYKSTNTPYGKDILTPMVDAFRSHGLRTGFYHSLLDWHHPDYTVDICHPMRDNEEYIAEDKNRVLSRYVDYLHNQTEELLKRYDPVDILWFDFSVGASDKFPGKGKEVWRSAEFLEKIRAINPNIIIDDRLQIDQDVKTPEQYMPDEWVKVNGVPVVWEGCHTFSGSWGYYRDEESWKSVDQLLKMLIDSVSMGGNLLLNVGPTGRGEFDERAYDRLAGIGKWMRRHSRAIYGCTQEPLEFVCPRDCRYTYNPETKRLYLHMYSWPVGKITLNGEVAEHVEYIQILSDASELPFTYDAENRRVHIPLPVKKPLGADIPVLEIYLK
;
A
#
# COMPACT_ATOMS: atom_id res chain seq x y z
N HIS A 1 -4.79 -4.97 17.05
CA HIS A 1 -5.78 -4.16 17.80
C HIS A 1 -6.00 -4.65 19.22
N GLU A 2 -5.38 -5.77 19.60
CA GLU A 2 -5.48 -6.41 20.92
C GLU A 2 -4.47 -5.84 21.95
N GLY A 3 -3.69 -4.83 21.58
CA GLY A 3 -2.76 -4.15 22.46
C GLY A 3 -1.54 -4.95 22.91
N PHE A 4 -1.30 -6.16 22.35
CA PHE A 4 -0.12 -6.94 22.70
C PHE A 4 1.15 -6.28 22.18
N CYS A 5 2.01 -5.87 23.10
CA CYS A 5 3.21 -5.10 22.80
C CYS A 5 4.38 -6.01 22.42
N LEU A 6 5.00 -5.77 21.28
CA LEU A 6 6.10 -6.59 20.74
C LEU A 6 7.49 -6.20 21.28
N TRP A 7 7.57 -5.15 22.10
CA TRP A 7 8.79 -4.68 22.76
C TRP A 7 8.61 -4.55 24.26
N ASP A 8 9.68 -4.27 24.98
CA ASP A 8 9.66 -4.09 26.43
C ASP A 8 9.17 -2.68 26.80
N SER A 9 7.87 -2.44 26.61
CA SER A 9 7.24 -1.18 26.97
C SER A 9 7.17 -0.99 28.48
N ALA A 10 7.42 0.25 28.93
CA ALA A 10 7.24 0.66 30.31
C ALA A 10 5.77 0.93 30.67
N TYR A 11 4.87 0.97 29.69
CA TYR A 11 3.48 1.39 29.85
C TYR A 11 2.49 0.24 29.95
N THR A 12 2.91 -1.00 29.68
CA THR A 12 2.04 -2.18 29.79
C THR A 12 2.82 -3.42 30.21
N ASP A 13 2.14 -4.29 30.95
CA ASP A 13 2.61 -5.64 31.26
C ASP A 13 2.18 -6.67 30.21
N TYR A 14 1.28 -6.30 29.29
CA TYR A 14 0.85 -7.14 28.17
C TYR A 14 1.82 -7.03 27.01
N LYS A 15 2.96 -7.67 27.15
CA LYS A 15 4.12 -7.54 26.26
C LYS A 15 4.92 -8.82 26.09
N SER A 16 5.70 -8.90 25.02
CA SER A 16 6.50 -10.07 24.65
C SER A 16 7.52 -10.48 25.71
N THR A 17 8.09 -9.53 26.44
CA THR A 17 9.06 -9.79 27.52
C THR A 17 8.44 -10.47 28.74
N ASN A 18 7.12 -10.39 28.91
CA ASN A 18 6.37 -11.05 29.98
C ASN A 18 5.76 -12.41 29.56
N THR A 19 6.16 -12.93 28.39
CA THR A 19 5.77 -14.25 27.91
C THR A 19 6.88 -15.29 28.21
N PRO A 20 6.64 -16.59 27.98
CA PRO A 20 7.70 -17.59 28.03
C PRO A 20 8.89 -17.33 27.10
N TYR A 21 8.70 -16.55 26.04
CA TYR A 21 9.77 -16.10 25.16
C TYR A 21 10.72 -15.12 25.87
N GLY A 22 10.20 -14.25 26.73
CA GLY A 22 10.96 -13.38 27.64
C GLY A 22 11.85 -12.34 26.97
N LYS A 23 11.61 -12.01 25.70
CA LYS A 23 12.47 -11.11 24.93
C LYS A 23 11.64 -10.10 24.11
N ASP A 24 12.29 -8.98 23.83
CA ASP A 24 11.86 -7.98 22.87
C ASP A 24 11.98 -8.55 21.45
N ILE A 25 10.90 -8.46 20.66
CA ILE A 25 10.83 -8.99 19.29
C ILE A 25 11.30 -7.94 18.28
N LEU A 26 11.08 -6.64 18.55
CA LEU A 26 11.37 -5.57 17.61
C LEU A 26 12.87 -5.28 17.51
N THR A 27 13.60 -5.34 18.61
CA THR A 27 15.07 -5.05 18.59
C THR A 27 15.81 -5.89 17.54
N PRO A 28 15.75 -7.25 17.56
CA PRO A 28 16.46 -8.04 16.57
C PRO A 28 15.95 -7.83 15.13
N MET A 29 14.66 -7.51 14.95
CA MET A 29 14.10 -7.19 13.64
C MET A 29 14.69 -5.88 13.09
N VAL A 30 14.69 -4.82 13.90
CA VAL A 30 15.25 -3.50 13.54
C VAL A 30 16.73 -3.62 13.19
N ASP A 31 17.50 -4.33 14.03
CA ASP A 31 18.94 -4.55 13.81
C ASP A 31 19.20 -5.30 12.51
N ALA A 32 18.42 -6.37 12.24
CA ALA A 32 18.52 -7.13 11.01
C ALA A 32 18.22 -6.28 9.77
N PHE A 33 17.14 -5.51 9.77
CA PHE A 33 16.77 -4.65 8.66
C PHE A 33 17.85 -3.59 8.38
N ARG A 34 18.33 -2.91 9.42
CA ARG A 34 19.37 -1.88 9.30
C ARG A 34 20.69 -2.44 8.81
N SER A 35 21.08 -3.63 9.27
CA SER A 35 22.31 -4.30 8.82
C SER A 35 22.29 -4.63 7.31
N HIS A 36 21.11 -4.71 6.71
CA HIS A 36 20.92 -4.91 5.27
C HIS A 36 20.60 -3.61 4.51
N GLY A 37 20.76 -2.44 5.15
CA GLY A 37 20.49 -1.14 4.53
C GLY A 37 19.00 -0.83 4.31
N LEU A 38 18.11 -1.53 4.98
CA LEU A 38 16.67 -1.27 4.93
C LEU A 38 16.29 -0.19 5.95
N ARG A 39 15.31 0.62 5.59
CA ARG A 39 14.67 1.56 6.50
C ARG A 39 13.69 0.84 7.40
N THR A 40 13.39 1.44 8.57
CA THR A 40 12.52 0.82 9.57
C THR A 40 11.28 1.66 9.79
N GLY A 41 10.11 1.03 9.72
CA GLY A 41 8.84 1.66 10.06
C GLY A 41 7.99 0.75 10.93
N PHE A 42 7.02 1.34 11.63
CA PHE A 42 6.11 0.60 12.51
C PHE A 42 4.66 0.89 12.17
N TYR A 43 3.85 -0.17 12.14
CA TYR A 43 2.41 -0.07 12.21
C TYR A 43 1.99 0.06 13.68
N HIS A 44 1.11 1.01 13.98
CA HIS A 44 0.58 1.21 15.32
C HIS A 44 -0.93 1.41 15.26
N SER A 45 -1.69 0.45 15.78
CA SER A 45 -3.13 0.58 15.88
C SER A 45 -3.52 1.67 16.88
N LEU A 46 -4.50 2.51 16.51
CA LEU A 46 -5.13 3.45 17.44
C LEU A 46 -6.13 2.75 18.38
N LEU A 47 -6.52 1.53 18.04
CA LEU A 47 -7.38 0.68 18.85
C LEU A 47 -6.54 -0.19 19.79
N ASP A 48 -7.05 -0.42 20.99
CA ASP A 48 -6.54 -1.41 21.93
C ASP A 48 -7.71 -2.02 22.71
N TRP A 49 -8.23 -3.12 22.21
CA TRP A 49 -9.38 -3.79 22.80
C TRP A 49 -9.08 -4.45 24.15
N HIS A 50 -7.82 -4.56 24.52
CA HIS A 50 -7.39 -5.13 25.81
C HIS A 50 -7.23 -4.06 26.89
N HIS A 51 -6.97 -2.80 26.52
CA HIS A 51 -6.69 -1.75 27.50
C HIS A 51 -7.91 -1.46 28.39
N PRO A 52 -7.74 -1.41 29.73
CA PRO A 52 -8.86 -1.27 30.67
C PRO A 52 -9.67 0.01 30.53
N ASP A 53 -9.06 1.10 30.02
CA ASP A 53 -9.72 2.39 29.82
C ASP A 53 -10.20 2.60 28.35
N TYR A 54 -10.03 1.59 27.47
CA TYR A 54 -10.55 1.68 26.09
C TYR A 54 -12.04 1.41 26.06
N THR A 55 -12.82 2.39 25.57
CA THR A 55 -14.30 2.27 25.49
C THR A 55 -14.72 1.48 24.25
N VAL A 56 -15.91 0.90 24.31
CA VAL A 56 -16.46 0.15 23.17
C VAL A 56 -16.78 1.08 22.00
N ASP A 57 -16.54 0.61 20.79
CA ASP A 57 -16.87 1.25 19.51
C ASP A 57 -17.41 0.23 18.48
N ILE A 58 -17.67 0.69 17.26
CA ILE A 58 -18.25 -0.14 16.19
C ILE A 58 -17.34 -1.32 15.76
N CYS A 59 -16.04 -1.23 16.02
CA CYS A 59 -15.06 -2.27 15.67
C CYS A 59 -14.76 -3.20 16.85
N HIS A 60 -15.16 -2.85 18.08
CA HIS A 60 -14.83 -3.60 19.28
C HIS A 60 -15.46 -5.01 19.25
N PRO A 61 -14.70 -6.09 19.57
CA PRO A 61 -15.24 -7.46 19.58
C PRO A 61 -16.45 -7.64 20.51
N MET A 62 -16.51 -6.88 21.61
CA MET A 62 -17.59 -6.96 22.60
C MET A 62 -18.73 -5.96 22.36
N ARG A 63 -18.83 -5.36 21.15
CA ARG A 63 -19.85 -4.36 20.80
C ARG A 63 -21.31 -4.84 20.88
N ASP A 64 -21.51 -6.14 20.89
CA ASP A 64 -22.84 -6.77 21.01
C ASP A 64 -23.11 -7.34 22.42
N ASN A 65 -22.18 -7.14 23.36
CA ASN A 65 -22.32 -7.56 24.76
C ASN A 65 -22.75 -6.38 25.63
N GLU A 66 -24.03 -6.33 26.00
CA GLU A 66 -24.62 -5.21 26.76
C GLU A 66 -24.00 -5.05 28.16
N GLU A 67 -23.64 -6.14 28.83
CA GLU A 67 -22.98 -6.10 30.15
C GLU A 67 -21.59 -5.47 30.03
N TYR A 68 -20.84 -5.86 29.01
CA TYR A 68 -19.51 -5.28 28.73
C TYR A 68 -19.58 -3.79 28.37
N ILE A 69 -20.58 -3.40 27.56
CA ILE A 69 -20.83 -1.99 27.18
C ILE A 69 -21.21 -1.17 28.43
N ALA A 70 -22.02 -1.72 29.33
CA ALA A 70 -22.42 -1.04 30.56
C ALA A 70 -21.24 -0.65 31.47
N GLU A 71 -20.09 -1.34 31.34
CA GLU A 71 -18.86 -1.00 32.04
C GLU A 71 -18.12 0.22 31.47
N ASP A 72 -18.50 0.74 30.28
CA ASP A 72 -17.89 1.97 29.71
C ASP A 72 -18.01 3.19 30.63
N LYS A 73 -19.02 3.21 31.50
CA LYS A 73 -19.17 4.25 32.55
C LYS A 73 -17.97 4.33 33.51
N ASN A 74 -17.22 3.24 33.63
CA ASN A 74 -16.04 3.13 34.50
C ASN A 74 -14.72 3.35 33.76
N ARG A 75 -14.76 3.37 32.42
CA ARG A 75 -13.59 3.56 31.55
C ARG A 75 -13.35 5.05 31.31
N VAL A 76 -12.08 5.43 31.27
CA VAL A 76 -11.67 6.82 31.06
C VAL A 76 -10.81 6.89 29.79
N LEU A 77 -11.45 7.07 28.63
CA LEU A 77 -10.79 7.02 27.34
C LEU A 77 -9.59 8.00 27.20
N SER A 78 -9.62 9.13 27.91
CA SER A 78 -8.49 10.07 27.91
C SER A 78 -7.20 9.48 28.51
N ARG A 79 -7.31 8.54 29.49
CA ARG A 79 -6.14 7.82 30.02
C ARG A 79 -5.56 6.87 29.00
N TYR A 80 -6.42 6.22 28.21
CA TYR A 80 -5.98 5.42 27.08
C TYR A 80 -5.24 6.28 26.03
N VAL A 81 -5.75 7.47 25.71
CA VAL A 81 -5.09 8.37 24.77
C VAL A 81 -3.73 8.83 25.29
N ASP A 82 -3.60 9.10 26.59
CA ASP A 82 -2.29 9.39 27.19
C ASP A 82 -1.32 8.20 27.08
N TYR A 83 -1.82 6.99 27.34
CA TYR A 83 -1.07 5.75 27.15
C TYR A 83 -0.60 5.59 25.69
N LEU A 84 -1.49 5.79 24.71
CA LEU A 84 -1.19 5.70 23.29
C LEU A 84 -0.06 6.66 22.88
N HIS A 85 -0.14 7.92 23.32
CA HIS A 85 0.89 8.92 23.04
C HIS A 85 2.23 8.52 23.66
N ASN A 86 2.23 8.16 24.94
CA ASN A 86 3.45 7.80 25.68
C ASN A 86 4.12 6.56 25.09
N GLN A 87 3.34 5.53 24.73
CA GLN A 87 3.86 4.31 24.14
C GLN A 87 4.47 4.56 22.74
N THR A 88 3.84 5.43 21.93
CA THR A 88 4.39 5.83 20.64
C THR A 88 5.68 6.62 20.79
N GLU A 89 5.74 7.58 21.74
CA GLU A 89 6.97 8.30 22.03
C GLU A 89 8.09 7.36 22.48
N GLU A 90 7.78 6.38 23.34
CA GLU A 90 8.73 5.36 23.77
C GLU A 90 9.28 4.57 22.58
N LEU A 91 8.39 4.10 21.68
CA LEU A 91 8.74 3.36 20.47
C LEU A 91 9.72 4.16 19.60
N LEU A 92 9.40 5.43 19.34
CA LEU A 92 10.23 6.31 18.52
C LEU A 92 11.60 6.58 19.14
N LYS A 93 11.66 6.83 20.44
CA LYS A 93 12.93 7.09 21.16
C LYS A 93 13.78 5.82 21.27
N ARG A 94 13.15 4.65 21.45
CA ARG A 94 13.86 3.38 21.63
C ARG A 94 14.52 2.89 20.33
N TYR A 95 13.85 3.08 19.20
CA TYR A 95 14.29 2.57 17.89
C TYR A 95 14.72 3.68 16.93
N ASP A 96 15.16 4.82 17.45
CA ASP A 96 15.65 5.92 16.60
C ASP A 96 16.80 5.48 15.67
N PRO A 97 16.81 5.90 14.39
CA PRO A 97 15.76 6.62 13.66
C PRO A 97 14.65 5.70 13.16
N VAL A 98 13.39 6.09 13.35
CA VAL A 98 12.22 5.43 12.75
C VAL A 98 11.81 6.21 11.51
N ASP A 99 11.77 5.55 10.34
CA ASP A 99 11.52 6.22 9.07
C ASP A 99 10.03 6.40 8.76
N ILE A 100 9.18 5.46 9.19
CA ILE A 100 7.73 5.44 8.92
C ILE A 100 6.97 5.07 10.18
N LEU A 101 5.87 5.78 10.43
CA LEU A 101 4.87 5.43 11.44
C LEU A 101 3.50 5.37 10.76
N TRP A 102 2.97 4.16 10.67
CA TRP A 102 1.71 3.86 10.04
C TRP A 102 0.64 3.60 11.09
N PHE A 103 -0.25 4.57 11.30
CA PHE A 103 -1.39 4.45 12.21
C PHE A 103 -2.56 3.73 11.55
N ASP A 104 -3.48 3.22 12.36
CA ASP A 104 -4.69 2.62 11.84
C ASP A 104 -5.90 2.79 12.77
N PHE A 105 -7.07 2.88 12.18
CA PHE A 105 -8.37 2.91 12.83
C PHE A 105 -8.72 4.20 13.58
N SER A 106 -8.99 5.27 12.86
CA SER A 106 -9.99 6.24 13.30
C SER A 106 -11.38 5.74 12.91
N VAL A 107 -12.31 5.69 13.84
CA VAL A 107 -13.65 5.13 13.61
C VAL A 107 -14.72 6.21 13.63
N GLY A 108 -15.69 6.10 12.72
CA GLY A 108 -16.86 6.97 12.70
C GLY A 108 -17.83 6.72 13.85
N ALA A 109 -18.67 7.71 14.15
CA ALA A 109 -19.78 7.52 15.05
C ALA A 109 -20.89 6.66 14.41
N SER A 110 -21.63 5.95 15.25
CA SER A 110 -22.86 5.24 14.89
C SER A 110 -24.00 5.65 15.85
N ASP A 111 -25.21 5.16 15.60
CA ASP A 111 -26.34 5.39 16.51
C ASP A 111 -26.09 4.84 17.93
N LYS A 112 -25.24 3.82 18.02
CA LYS A 112 -24.96 3.12 19.29
C LYS A 112 -23.66 3.57 19.96
N PHE A 113 -22.65 3.97 19.20
CA PHE A 113 -21.32 4.27 19.72
C PHE A 113 -20.80 5.62 19.22
N PRO A 114 -20.12 6.39 20.09
CA PRO A 114 -19.42 7.59 19.66
C PRO A 114 -18.24 7.22 18.72
N GLY A 115 -17.95 8.12 17.79
CA GLY A 115 -16.77 7.98 16.97
C GLY A 115 -15.48 8.27 17.74
N LYS A 116 -14.37 7.72 17.25
CA LYS A 116 -13.03 8.00 17.74
C LYS A 116 -12.19 8.53 16.58
N GLY A 117 -12.20 9.84 16.41
CA GLY A 117 -11.48 10.57 15.36
C GLY A 117 -10.41 11.48 15.94
N LYS A 118 -9.96 12.44 15.12
CA LYS A 118 -8.84 13.33 15.43
C LYS A 118 -8.94 14.08 16.76
N GLU A 119 -10.15 14.46 17.17
CA GLU A 119 -10.36 15.16 18.45
C GLU A 119 -10.16 14.21 19.63
N VAL A 120 -10.64 12.99 19.53
CA VAL A 120 -10.51 11.95 20.56
C VAL A 120 -9.05 11.56 20.72
N TRP A 121 -8.36 11.33 19.61
CA TRP A 121 -6.93 10.98 19.61
C TRP A 121 -6.03 12.17 19.96
N ARG A 122 -6.55 13.40 20.03
CA ARG A 122 -5.75 14.63 20.13
C ARG A 122 -4.67 14.67 19.05
N SER A 123 -5.07 14.37 17.82
CA SER A 123 -4.15 14.10 16.72
C SER A 123 -3.17 15.25 16.44
N ALA A 124 -3.59 16.51 16.59
CA ALA A 124 -2.67 17.65 16.40
C ALA A 124 -1.55 17.66 17.43
N GLU A 125 -1.88 17.54 18.73
CA GLU A 125 -0.89 17.43 19.81
C GLU A 125 0.01 16.19 19.61
N PHE A 126 -0.59 15.09 19.19
CA PHE A 126 0.14 13.83 18.97
C PHE A 126 1.19 13.99 17.86
N LEU A 127 0.80 14.58 16.74
CA LEU A 127 1.72 14.87 15.63
C LEU A 127 2.86 15.81 16.04
N GLU A 128 2.56 16.85 16.83
CA GLU A 128 3.60 17.76 17.36
C GLU A 128 4.63 16.99 18.17
N LYS A 129 4.21 16.09 19.05
CA LYS A 129 5.11 15.23 19.86
C LYS A 129 5.98 14.34 18.98
N ILE A 130 5.36 13.68 17.99
CA ILE A 130 6.08 12.80 17.06
C ILE A 130 7.12 13.59 16.26
N ARG A 131 6.72 14.73 15.68
CA ARG A 131 7.61 15.58 14.88
C ARG A 131 8.72 16.23 15.72
N ALA A 132 8.50 16.46 17.01
CA ALA A 132 9.55 16.93 17.92
C ALA A 132 10.65 15.88 18.15
N ILE A 133 10.32 14.58 18.07
CA ILE A 133 11.29 13.48 18.18
C ILE A 133 11.98 13.26 16.83
N ASN A 134 11.21 13.14 15.76
CA ASN A 134 11.72 12.94 14.41
C ASN A 134 10.97 13.82 13.40
N PRO A 135 11.51 14.97 12.98
CA PRO A 135 10.83 15.87 12.03
C PRO A 135 10.66 15.28 10.61
N ASN A 136 11.45 14.26 10.25
CA ASN A 136 11.48 13.68 8.92
C ASN A 136 10.72 12.34 8.81
N ILE A 137 10.07 11.89 9.88
CA ILE A 137 9.31 10.65 9.86
C ILE A 137 8.14 10.75 8.89
N ILE A 138 7.91 9.71 8.09
CA ILE A 138 6.74 9.62 7.22
C ILE A 138 5.55 9.13 8.04
N ILE A 139 4.42 9.83 7.95
CA ILE A 139 3.19 9.52 8.67
C ILE A 139 2.03 9.44 7.68
N ASP A 140 1.15 8.47 7.85
CA ASP A 140 -0.07 8.31 7.08
C ASP A 140 -1.20 9.25 7.53
N ASP A 141 -2.36 9.17 6.88
CA ASP A 141 -3.51 10.03 7.15
C ASP A 141 -4.55 9.43 8.13
N ARG A 142 -4.24 8.28 8.76
CA ARG A 142 -5.20 7.56 9.62
C ARG A 142 -5.51 8.28 10.95
N LEU A 143 -4.71 9.28 11.32
CA LEU A 143 -5.04 10.20 12.42
C LEU A 143 -6.14 11.22 12.06
N GLN A 144 -6.75 11.12 10.87
CA GLN A 144 -7.72 12.06 10.31
C GLN A 144 -7.19 13.50 10.17
N ILE A 145 -5.90 13.64 9.97
CA ILE A 145 -5.22 14.87 9.57
C ILE A 145 -4.36 14.52 8.35
N ASP A 146 -4.44 15.35 7.31
CA ASP A 146 -3.61 15.17 6.12
C ASP A 146 -2.12 15.24 6.50
N GLN A 147 -1.40 14.19 6.16
CA GLN A 147 0.01 14.03 6.40
C GLN A 147 0.73 13.63 5.11
N ASP A 148 1.87 12.92 5.23
CA ASP A 148 2.79 12.68 4.12
C ASP A 148 2.22 11.71 3.07
N VAL A 149 1.36 10.75 3.48
CA VAL A 149 0.85 9.68 2.63
C VAL A 149 -0.64 9.47 2.84
N LYS A 150 -1.40 9.41 1.74
CA LYS A 150 -2.79 8.96 1.74
C LYS A 150 -2.86 7.44 1.59
N THR A 151 -3.81 6.82 2.30
CA THR A 151 -3.90 5.35 2.36
C THR A 151 -5.28 4.82 1.96
N PRO A 152 -5.65 4.86 0.66
CA PRO A 152 -6.85 4.18 0.18
C PRO A 152 -6.76 2.68 0.47
N GLU A 153 -7.86 2.10 0.99
CA GLU A 153 -7.86 0.70 1.43
C GLU A 153 -8.92 -0.12 0.72
N GLN A 154 -8.52 -1.25 0.13
CA GLN A 154 -9.36 -2.22 -0.58
C GLN A 154 -10.14 -1.64 -1.78
N TYR A 155 -9.80 -0.46 -2.25
CA TYR A 155 -10.28 0.10 -3.52
C TYR A 155 -9.14 0.77 -4.27
N MET A 156 -9.21 0.78 -5.60
CA MET A 156 -8.25 1.46 -6.46
C MET A 156 -8.81 2.85 -6.81
N PRO A 157 -8.06 3.94 -6.55
CA PRO A 157 -8.43 5.27 -7.06
C PRO A 157 -8.57 5.27 -8.60
N ASP A 158 -9.52 6.04 -9.12
CA ASP A 158 -9.72 6.19 -10.56
C ASP A 158 -8.75 7.19 -11.20
N GLU A 159 -8.11 8.03 -10.39
CA GLU A 159 -7.11 9.01 -10.77
C GLU A 159 -6.08 9.21 -9.66
N TRP A 160 -5.02 9.98 -9.92
CA TRP A 160 -4.07 10.36 -8.87
C TRP A 160 -4.78 11.02 -7.69
N VAL A 161 -4.57 10.49 -6.49
CA VAL A 161 -5.19 11.03 -5.26
C VAL A 161 -4.77 12.48 -5.04
N LYS A 162 -5.74 13.35 -4.83
CA LYS A 162 -5.52 14.79 -4.66
C LYS A 162 -6.07 15.29 -3.32
N VAL A 163 -5.37 16.25 -2.74
CA VAL A 163 -5.86 17.04 -1.60
C VAL A 163 -5.95 18.49 -2.07
N ASN A 164 -7.14 19.08 -1.98
CA ASN A 164 -7.41 20.43 -2.49
C ASN A 164 -7.00 20.63 -3.98
N GLY A 165 -7.18 19.60 -4.81
CA GLY A 165 -6.81 19.61 -6.23
C GLY A 165 -5.32 19.39 -6.54
N VAL A 166 -4.48 19.24 -5.53
CA VAL A 166 -3.03 18.98 -5.68
C VAL A 166 -2.75 17.47 -5.54
N PRO A 167 -2.07 16.83 -6.51
CA PRO A 167 -1.63 15.45 -6.38
C PRO A 167 -0.76 15.24 -5.15
N VAL A 168 -1.02 14.17 -4.41
CA VAL A 168 -0.29 13.82 -3.19
C VAL A 168 0.26 12.41 -3.28
N VAL A 169 1.25 12.09 -2.44
CA VAL A 169 1.73 10.71 -2.31
C VAL A 169 0.63 9.86 -1.71
N TRP A 170 0.43 8.67 -2.28
CA TRP A 170 -0.53 7.71 -1.78
C TRP A 170 -0.03 6.27 -1.90
N GLU A 171 -0.56 5.41 -1.05
CA GLU A 171 -0.27 3.99 -1.00
C GLU A 171 -1.58 3.22 -0.83
N GLY A 172 -1.98 2.48 -1.86
CA GLY A 172 -3.15 1.60 -1.78
C GLY A 172 -2.84 0.35 -0.98
N CYS A 173 -3.55 0.12 0.14
CA CYS A 173 -3.38 -1.10 0.91
C CYS A 173 -4.44 -2.15 0.55
N HIS A 174 -3.94 -3.32 0.15
CA HIS A 174 -4.74 -4.43 -0.37
C HIS A 174 -4.25 -5.78 0.15
N THR A 175 -5.14 -6.78 0.09
CA THR A 175 -4.86 -8.16 0.47
C THR A 175 -4.73 -9.07 -0.74
N PHE A 176 -4.01 -10.19 -0.58
CA PHE A 176 -4.01 -11.30 -1.56
C PHE A 176 -5.37 -11.99 -1.70
N SER A 177 -6.18 -11.92 -0.65
CA SER A 177 -7.48 -12.59 -0.54
C SER A 177 -8.49 -11.67 0.13
N GLY A 178 -9.57 -12.20 0.67
CA GLY A 178 -10.55 -11.45 1.47
C GLY A 178 -10.11 -11.17 2.91
N SER A 179 -8.96 -11.70 3.35
CA SER A 179 -8.50 -11.64 4.73
C SER A 179 -7.16 -10.91 4.87
N TRP A 180 -7.01 -10.06 5.89
CA TRP A 180 -5.72 -9.47 6.28
C TRP A 180 -4.80 -10.48 6.94
N GLY A 181 -5.32 -11.20 7.93
CA GLY A 181 -4.60 -12.29 8.60
C GLY A 181 -4.71 -13.62 7.85
N TYR A 182 -3.94 -14.61 8.29
CA TYR A 182 -4.07 -15.96 7.79
C TYR A 182 -5.42 -16.57 8.16
N TYR A 183 -6.12 -17.08 7.15
CA TYR A 183 -7.33 -17.88 7.32
C TYR A 183 -7.20 -19.15 6.48
N ARG A 184 -7.21 -20.32 7.12
CA ARG A 184 -6.97 -21.60 6.45
C ARG A 184 -7.99 -21.89 5.36
N ASP A 185 -9.24 -21.59 5.64
CA ASP A 185 -10.38 -21.92 4.78
C ASP A 185 -10.76 -20.73 3.85
N GLU A 186 -9.81 -19.84 3.58
CA GLU A 186 -9.95 -18.71 2.65
C GLU A 186 -10.08 -19.20 1.20
N GLU A 187 -11.13 -18.79 0.51
CA GLU A 187 -11.41 -19.18 -0.87
C GLU A 187 -11.31 -18.03 -1.89
N SER A 188 -11.26 -16.77 -1.40
CA SER A 188 -11.31 -15.58 -2.26
C SER A 188 -9.93 -15.09 -2.71
N TRP A 189 -9.03 -16.00 -3.05
CA TRP A 189 -7.67 -15.65 -3.50
C TRP A 189 -7.69 -14.97 -4.86
N LYS A 190 -7.11 -13.76 -4.92
CA LYS A 190 -6.88 -13.06 -6.19
C LYS A 190 -5.90 -13.85 -7.06
N SER A 191 -6.11 -13.85 -8.37
CA SER A 191 -5.17 -14.45 -9.33
C SER A 191 -3.92 -13.58 -9.49
N VAL A 192 -2.84 -14.14 -10.04
CA VAL A 192 -1.62 -13.39 -10.39
C VAL A 192 -1.95 -12.24 -11.34
N ASP A 193 -2.84 -12.44 -12.31
CA ASP A 193 -3.29 -11.41 -13.24
C ASP A 193 -3.99 -10.24 -12.51
N GLN A 194 -4.88 -10.53 -11.57
CA GLN A 194 -5.53 -9.50 -10.75
C GLN A 194 -4.53 -8.71 -9.90
N LEU A 195 -3.57 -9.39 -9.27
CA LEU A 195 -2.55 -8.75 -8.43
C LEU A 195 -1.59 -7.89 -9.27
N LEU A 196 -1.21 -8.35 -10.47
CA LEU A 196 -0.40 -7.55 -11.40
C LEU A 196 -1.16 -6.31 -11.90
N LYS A 197 -2.46 -6.44 -12.22
CA LYS A 197 -3.29 -5.28 -12.58
C LYS A 197 -3.36 -4.26 -11.45
N MET A 198 -3.53 -4.70 -10.22
CA MET A 198 -3.51 -3.80 -9.05
C MET A 198 -2.19 -3.05 -8.92
N LEU A 199 -1.05 -3.73 -9.12
CA LEU A 199 0.27 -3.09 -9.11
C LEU A 199 0.40 -2.05 -10.23
N ILE A 200 0.04 -2.43 -11.44
CA ILE A 200 0.11 -1.56 -12.62
C ILE A 200 -0.82 -0.35 -12.46
N ASP A 201 -2.07 -0.58 -12.04
CA ASP A 201 -3.04 0.49 -11.82
C ASP A 201 -2.56 1.47 -10.74
N SER A 202 -1.99 0.98 -9.63
CA SER A 202 -1.41 1.84 -8.59
C SER A 202 -0.34 2.78 -9.17
N VAL A 203 0.63 2.23 -9.91
CA VAL A 203 1.72 3.02 -10.49
C VAL A 203 1.20 3.98 -11.57
N SER A 204 0.27 3.53 -12.42
CA SER A 204 -0.34 4.35 -13.47
C SER A 204 -1.13 5.55 -12.94
N MET A 205 -1.59 5.48 -11.69
CA MET A 205 -2.28 6.55 -10.98
C MET A 205 -1.35 7.35 -10.05
N GLY A 206 -0.04 7.22 -10.21
CA GLY A 206 0.96 7.95 -9.43
C GLY A 206 1.12 7.48 -7.99
N GLY A 207 0.68 6.26 -7.66
CA GLY A 207 0.70 5.72 -6.32
C GLY A 207 1.63 4.53 -6.12
N ASN A 208 1.60 4.03 -4.89
CA ASN A 208 2.30 2.83 -4.44
C ASN A 208 1.29 1.74 -4.07
N LEU A 209 1.74 0.50 -4.05
CA LEU A 209 0.94 -0.65 -3.61
C LEU A 209 1.57 -1.29 -2.37
N LEU A 210 0.82 -1.28 -1.26
CA LEU A 210 1.08 -2.11 -0.09
C LEU A 210 0.22 -3.37 -0.19
N LEU A 211 0.84 -4.50 -0.51
CA LEU A 211 0.15 -5.76 -0.75
C LEU A 211 0.38 -6.73 0.40
N ASN A 212 -0.64 -6.91 1.23
CA ASN A 212 -0.57 -7.74 2.44
C ASN A 212 -0.71 -9.23 2.13
N VAL A 213 0.12 -10.03 2.76
CA VAL A 213 0.00 -11.49 2.84
C VAL A 213 0.05 -11.94 4.29
N GLY A 214 -1.00 -12.64 4.76
CA GLY A 214 -1.10 -13.12 6.15
C GLY A 214 -0.23 -14.37 6.37
N PRO A 215 0.78 -14.33 7.26
CA PRO A 215 1.56 -15.50 7.61
C PRO A 215 0.77 -16.45 8.52
N THR A 216 1.08 -17.74 8.45
CA THR A 216 0.58 -18.74 9.41
C THR A 216 1.13 -18.45 10.82
N GLY A 217 0.57 -19.11 11.83
CA GLY A 217 1.07 -19.00 13.22
C GLY A 217 2.51 -19.50 13.42
N ARG A 218 3.13 -20.13 12.41
CA ARG A 218 4.55 -20.54 12.39
C ARG A 218 5.45 -19.51 11.71
N GLY A 219 4.90 -18.41 11.18
CA GLY A 219 5.64 -17.42 10.42
C GLY A 219 5.94 -17.82 8.97
N GLU A 220 5.22 -18.78 8.43
CA GLU A 220 5.34 -19.26 7.06
C GLU A 220 4.18 -18.75 6.22
N PHE A 221 4.37 -18.60 4.92
CA PHE A 221 3.25 -18.30 4.02
C PHE A 221 2.54 -19.58 3.57
N ASP A 222 1.23 -19.46 3.34
CA ASP A 222 0.43 -20.48 2.68
C ASP A 222 0.95 -20.76 1.27
N GLU A 223 0.88 -22.02 0.81
CA GLU A 223 1.32 -22.41 -0.52
C GLU A 223 0.65 -21.57 -1.63
N ARG A 224 -0.63 -21.23 -1.43
CA ARG A 224 -1.38 -20.35 -2.34
C ARG A 224 -0.78 -18.94 -2.43
N ALA A 225 -0.20 -18.43 -1.35
CA ALA A 225 0.52 -17.15 -1.36
C ALA A 225 1.86 -17.27 -2.09
N TYR A 226 2.60 -18.35 -1.86
CA TYR A 226 3.87 -18.62 -2.59
C TYR A 226 3.66 -18.69 -4.09
N ASP A 227 2.61 -19.35 -4.57
CA ASP A 227 2.28 -19.43 -6.01
C ASP A 227 2.06 -18.05 -6.62
N ARG A 228 1.34 -17.16 -5.92
CA ARG A 228 1.08 -15.79 -6.38
C ARG A 228 2.34 -14.95 -6.37
N LEU A 229 3.12 -15.02 -5.31
CA LEU A 229 4.40 -14.33 -5.22
C LEU A 229 5.38 -14.80 -6.31
N ALA A 230 5.43 -16.10 -6.57
CA ALA A 230 6.25 -16.66 -7.64
C ALA A 230 5.80 -16.17 -9.02
N GLY A 231 4.48 -16.09 -9.25
CA GLY A 231 3.88 -15.55 -10.47
C GLY A 231 4.21 -14.08 -10.69
N ILE A 232 4.01 -13.25 -9.67
CA ILE A 232 4.39 -11.83 -9.69
C ILE A 232 5.90 -11.69 -9.94
N GLY A 233 6.72 -12.43 -9.20
CA GLY A 233 8.17 -12.40 -9.36
C GLY A 233 8.65 -12.83 -10.74
N LYS A 234 7.97 -13.80 -11.38
CA LYS A 234 8.25 -14.20 -12.76
C LYS A 234 8.01 -13.07 -13.75
N TRP A 235 6.90 -12.35 -13.60
CA TRP A 235 6.57 -11.18 -14.42
C TRP A 235 7.55 -10.03 -14.15
N MET A 236 7.81 -9.70 -12.91
CA MET A 236 8.71 -8.61 -12.49
C MET A 236 10.13 -8.78 -13.01
N ARG A 237 10.67 -10.00 -13.08
CA ARG A 237 12.02 -10.25 -13.63
C ARG A 237 12.22 -9.72 -15.04
N ARG A 238 11.16 -9.56 -15.82
CA ARG A 238 11.24 -9.08 -17.22
C ARG A 238 10.65 -7.68 -17.40
N HIS A 239 9.82 -7.22 -16.45
CA HIS A 239 9.02 -6.01 -16.61
C HIS A 239 9.26 -4.97 -15.49
N SER A 240 10.20 -5.20 -14.57
CA SER A 240 10.44 -4.30 -13.44
C SER A 240 10.74 -2.85 -13.84
N ARG A 241 11.33 -2.61 -15.01
CA ARG A 241 11.58 -1.26 -15.55
C ARG A 241 10.30 -0.47 -15.82
N ALA A 242 9.19 -1.16 -16.05
CA ALA A 242 7.88 -0.55 -16.26
C ALA A 242 7.15 -0.21 -14.94
N ILE A 243 7.77 -0.54 -13.82
CA ILE A 243 7.22 -0.31 -12.47
C ILE A 243 8.14 0.59 -11.64
N TYR A 244 9.40 0.18 -11.43
CA TYR A 244 10.34 0.94 -10.61
C TYR A 244 10.75 2.25 -11.28
N GLY A 245 10.65 3.35 -10.53
CA GLY A 245 10.93 4.70 -11.02
C GLY A 245 9.86 5.25 -11.97
N CYS A 246 8.75 4.51 -12.15
CA CYS A 246 7.62 4.95 -12.96
C CYS A 246 6.55 5.64 -12.12
N THR A 247 5.73 6.43 -12.80
CA THR A 247 4.57 7.15 -12.27
C THR A 247 3.50 7.24 -13.35
N GLN A 248 2.50 8.09 -13.15
CA GLN A 248 1.49 8.41 -14.14
C GLN A 248 2.16 9.07 -15.38
N GLU A 249 1.61 8.78 -16.54
CA GLU A 249 1.97 9.44 -17.80
C GLU A 249 1.53 10.91 -17.81
N PRO A 250 2.09 11.74 -18.72
CA PRO A 250 1.58 13.07 -19.02
C PRO A 250 0.07 13.04 -19.33
N LEU A 251 -0.70 13.96 -18.76
CA LEU A 251 -2.18 13.96 -18.81
C LEU A 251 -2.75 14.06 -20.24
N GLU A 252 -1.98 14.61 -21.18
CA GLU A 252 -2.33 14.71 -22.60
C GLU A 252 -2.23 13.37 -23.35
N PHE A 253 -1.61 12.36 -22.76
CA PHE A 253 -1.47 11.03 -23.36
C PHE A 253 -2.73 10.20 -23.10
N VAL A 254 -3.43 9.86 -24.17
CA VAL A 254 -4.66 9.05 -24.07
C VAL A 254 -4.31 7.58 -24.22
N CYS A 255 -4.50 6.83 -23.11
CA CYS A 255 -4.25 5.39 -23.09
C CYS A 255 -5.30 4.63 -23.93
N PRO A 256 -4.88 3.65 -24.76
CA PRO A 256 -5.82 2.77 -25.46
C PRO A 256 -6.68 1.96 -24.46
N ARG A 257 -7.86 1.50 -24.93
CA ARG A 257 -8.74 0.64 -24.14
C ARG A 257 -8.04 -0.66 -23.74
N ASP A 258 -8.40 -1.19 -22.60
CA ASP A 258 -7.82 -2.41 -22.00
C ASP A 258 -6.30 -2.36 -21.84
N CYS A 259 -5.77 -1.16 -21.67
CA CYS A 259 -4.36 -0.89 -21.42
C CYS A 259 -4.18 0.07 -20.25
N ARG A 260 -2.93 0.17 -19.79
CA ARG A 260 -2.48 1.21 -18.86
C ARG A 260 -1.11 1.72 -19.31
N TYR A 261 -0.88 3.01 -19.11
CA TYR A 261 0.45 3.58 -19.20
C TYR A 261 1.11 3.64 -17.82
N THR A 262 2.42 3.40 -17.79
CA THR A 262 3.30 3.88 -16.74
C THR A 262 4.44 4.64 -17.41
N TYR A 263 4.93 5.69 -16.77
CA TYR A 263 5.93 6.57 -17.36
C TYR A 263 7.12 6.78 -16.44
N ASN A 264 8.32 6.61 -16.97
CA ASN A 264 9.55 6.93 -16.25
C ASN A 264 10.06 8.31 -16.72
N PRO A 265 9.94 9.36 -15.88
CA PRO A 265 10.31 10.72 -16.26
C PRO A 265 11.82 10.92 -16.45
N GLU A 266 12.66 10.14 -15.76
CA GLU A 266 14.13 10.26 -15.88
C GLU A 266 14.63 9.73 -17.21
N THR A 267 14.07 8.60 -17.66
CA THR A 267 14.50 7.96 -18.91
C THR A 267 13.64 8.31 -20.11
N LYS A 268 12.55 9.05 -19.91
CA LYS A 268 11.52 9.36 -20.91
C LYS A 268 10.99 8.09 -21.61
N ARG A 269 10.74 7.03 -20.81
CA ARG A 269 10.18 5.78 -21.30
C ARG A 269 8.71 5.67 -20.89
N LEU A 270 7.88 5.47 -21.90
CA LEU A 270 6.47 5.15 -21.71
C LEU A 270 6.29 3.63 -21.86
N TYR A 271 5.61 3.01 -20.93
CA TYR A 271 5.32 1.60 -20.94
C TYR A 271 3.82 1.38 -21.09
N LEU A 272 3.44 0.66 -22.15
CA LEU A 272 2.04 0.30 -22.41
C LEU A 272 1.79 -1.13 -21.93
N HIS A 273 1.11 -1.26 -20.82
CA HIS A 273 0.66 -2.54 -20.27
C HIS A 273 -0.63 -2.97 -20.94
N MET A 274 -0.65 -4.15 -21.55
CA MET A 274 -1.78 -4.63 -22.36
C MET A 274 -2.56 -5.70 -21.60
N TYR A 275 -3.73 -5.37 -21.09
CA TYR A 275 -4.61 -6.29 -20.35
C TYR A 275 -5.30 -7.31 -21.28
N SER A 276 -5.39 -6.99 -22.54
CA SER A 276 -5.74 -7.92 -23.62
C SER A 276 -4.76 -7.80 -24.78
N TRP A 277 -4.52 -8.89 -25.52
CA TRP A 277 -3.67 -8.88 -26.71
C TRP A 277 -4.54 -8.77 -27.96
N PRO A 278 -4.60 -7.59 -28.61
CA PRO A 278 -5.47 -7.40 -29.77
C PRO A 278 -4.94 -8.13 -30.99
N VAL A 279 -5.86 -8.53 -31.88
CA VAL A 279 -5.51 -9.13 -33.18
C VAL A 279 -5.13 -8.03 -34.17
N GLY A 280 -3.96 -8.16 -34.75
CA GLY A 280 -3.51 -7.33 -35.87
C GLY A 280 -2.71 -6.11 -35.46
N LYS A 281 -3.30 -5.11 -34.80
CA LYS A 281 -2.58 -3.88 -34.43
C LYS A 281 -3.17 -3.23 -33.18
N ILE A 282 -2.34 -2.39 -32.53
CA ILE A 282 -2.78 -1.36 -31.60
C ILE A 282 -2.50 0.03 -32.16
N THR A 283 -3.29 1.01 -31.77
CA THR A 283 -3.14 2.39 -32.24
C THR A 283 -3.02 3.33 -31.05
N LEU A 284 -1.96 4.15 -31.04
CA LEU A 284 -1.81 5.27 -30.13
C LEU A 284 -2.35 6.53 -30.82
N ASN A 285 -3.11 7.34 -30.11
CA ASN A 285 -3.78 8.52 -30.67
C ASN A 285 -3.37 9.80 -29.93
N GLY A 286 -3.38 10.91 -30.64
CA GLY A 286 -3.19 12.24 -30.08
C GLY A 286 -1.72 12.56 -29.79
N GLU A 287 -1.48 13.28 -28.71
CA GLU A 287 -0.17 13.85 -28.35
C GLU A 287 0.93 12.79 -28.27
N VAL A 288 0.68 11.66 -27.66
CA VAL A 288 1.67 10.58 -27.53
C VAL A 288 2.22 10.14 -28.89
N ALA A 289 1.38 10.12 -29.93
CA ALA A 289 1.77 9.64 -31.25
C ALA A 289 2.87 10.51 -31.91
N GLU A 290 2.95 11.78 -31.57
CA GLU A 290 3.93 12.72 -32.11
C GLU A 290 5.34 12.56 -31.52
N HIS A 291 5.39 11.98 -30.32
CA HIS A 291 6.61 11.80 -29.54
C HIS A 291 7.28 10.43 -29.73
N VAL A 292 6.61 9.46 -30.34
CA VAL A 292 7.17 8.11 -30.51
C VAL A 292 8.42 8.14 -31.40
N GLU A 293 9.51 7.59 -30.86
CA GLU A 293 10.77 7.41 -31.58
C GLU A 293 11.04 5.94 -31.93
N TYR A 294 10.82 5.03 -30.98
CA TYR A 294 11.08 3.61 -31.12
C TYR A 294 10.15 2.80 -30.22
N ILE A 295 9.83 1.58 -30.62
CA ILE A 295 8.94 0.68 -29.87
C ILE A 295 9.53 -0.73 -29.85
N GLN A 296 9.49 -1.36 -28.70
CA GLN A 296 9.86 -2.78 -28.54
C GLN A 296 8.94 -3.50 -27.55
N ILE A 297 8.91 -4.83 -27.62
CA ILE A 297 8.33 -5.68 -26.59
C ILE A 297 9.30 -5.72 -25.40
N LEU A 298 8.87 -5.28 -24.22
CA LEU A 298 9.75 -5.15 -23.05
C LEU A 298 10.40 -6.46 -22.62
N SER A 299 9.67 -7.58 -22.74
CA SER A 299 10.11 -8.87 -22.20
C SER A 299 11.30 -9.52 -22.94
N ASP A 300 11.51 -9.20 -24.23
CA ASP A 300 12.52 -9.82 -25.08
C ASP A 300 13.25 -8.84 -26.02
N ALA A 301 12.93 -7.56 -25.90
CA ALA A 301 13.48 -6.46 -26.70
C ALA A 301 13.25 -6.60 -28.23
N SER A 302 12.24 -7.38 -28.66
CA SER A 302 11.86 -7.46 -30.06
C SER A 302 11.31 -6.13 -30.53
N GLU A 303 11.93 -5.54 -31.57
CA GLU A 303 11.48 -4.31 -32.20
C GLU A 303 10.09 -4.49 -32.82
N LEU A 304 9.24 -3.49 -32.65
CA LEU A 304 7.94 -3.39 -33.31
C LEU A 304 7.95 -2.21 -34.29
N PRO A 305 7.92 -2.49 -35.58
CA PRO A 305 7.78 -1.42 -36.59
C PRO A 305 6.43 -0.71 -36.43
N PHE A 306 6.40 0.57 -36.68
CA PHE A 306 5.16 1.34 -36.62
C PHE A 306 5.08 2.32 -37.80
N THR A 307 3.87 2.79 -38.06
CA THR A 307 3.63 3.86 -39.05
C THR A 307 2.99 5.05 -38.34
N TYR A 308 3.50 6.25 -38.62
CA TYR A 308 2.93 7.49 -38.11
C TYR A 308 2.05 8.15 -39.18
N ASP A 309 0.78 8.33 -38.84
CA ASP A 309 -0.21 9.06 -39.60
C ASP A 309 -0.30 10.49 -39.02
N ALA A 310 0.41 11.43 -39.68
CA ALA A 310 0.49 12.81 -39.21
C ALA A 310 -0.83 13.58 -39.34
N GLU A 311 -1.66 13.24 -40.34
CA GLU A 311 -2.94 13.90 -40.58
C GLU A 311 -3.94 13.61 -39.41
N ASN A 312 -3.95 12.38 -38.91
CA ASN A 312 -4.85 11.95 -37.87
C ASN A 312 -4.16 11.89 -36.48
N ARG A 313 -2.90 12.25 -36.36
CA ARG A 313 -2.06 12.16 -35.15
C ARG A 313 -2.14 10.75 -34.53
N ARG A 314 -1.77 9.72 -35.32
CA ARG A 314 -1.87 8.30 -34.93
C ARG A 314 -0.58 7.55 -35.20
N VAL A 315 -0.22 6.68 -34.28
CA VAL A 315 0.79 5.64 -34.47
C VAL A 315 0.11 4.30 -34.56
N HIS A 316 0.28 3.57 -35.65
CA HIS A 316 -0.21 2.22 -35.85
C HIS A 316 0.92 1.22 -35.65
N ILE A 317 0.75 0.31 -34.69
CA ILE A 317 1.74 -0.69 -34.30
C ILE A 317 1.19 -2.07 -34.67
N PRO A 318 1.64 -2.71 -35.75
CA PRO A 318 1.30 -4.08 -36.04
C PRO A 318 1.83 -5.00 -34.92
N LEU A 319 0.98 -5.91 -34.44
CA LEU A 319 1.34 -6.84 -33.38
C LEU A 319 1.52 -8.26 -33.93
N PRO A 320 2.46 -9.05 -33.41
CA PRO A 320 2.53 -10.48 -33.69
C PRO A 320 1.20 -11.17 -33.35
N VAL A 321 0.81 -12.15 -34.18
CA VAL A 321 -0.44 -12.91 -33.97
C VAL A 321 -0.43 -13.62 -32.62
N LYS A 322 0.74 -14.12 -32.20
CA LYS A 322 0.90 -14.76 -30.90
C LYS A 322 1.34 -13.76 -29.85
N LYS A 323 0.60 -13.72 -28.75
CA LYS A 323 1.01 -13.02 -27.53
C LYS A 323 2.43 -13.48 -27.11
N PRO A 324 3.31 -12.59 -26.65
CA PRO A 324 4.64 -12.94 -26.15
C PRO A 324 4.58 -14.03 -25.09
N LEU A 325 5.43 -15.05 -25.22
CA LEU A 325 5.43 -16.21 -24.31
C LEU A 325 5.82 -15.81 -22.89
N GLY A 326 5.03 -16.29 -21.92
CA GLY A 326 5.32 -16.12 -20.49
C GLY A 326 5.03 -14.71 -19.94
N ALA A 327 4.32 -13.87 -20.72
CA ALA A 327 3.84 -12.59 -20.24
C ALA A 327 2.34 -12.67 -19.96
N ASP A 328 1.96 -12.73 -18.68
CA ASP A 328 0.55 -12.65 -18.28
C ASP A 328 -0.03 -11.31 -18.75
N ILE A 329 0.68 -10.21 -18.49
CA ILE A 329 0.40 -8.88 -19.02
C ILE A 329 1.61 -8.44 -19.87
N PRO A 330 1.53 -8.47 -21.21
CA PRO A 330 2.60 -7.96 -22.09
C PRO A 330 2.76 -6.47 -21.94
N VAL A 331 4.00 -6.00 -22.10
CA VAL A 331 4.34 -4.58 -22.03
C VAL A 331 5.10 -4.16 -23.27
N LEU A 332 4.68 -3.08 -23.90
CA LEU A 332 5.47 -2.39 -24.92
C LEU A 332 6.26 -1.27 -24.24
N GLU A 333 7.54 -1.20 -24.54
CA GLU A 333 8.41 -0.09 -24.15
C GLU A 333 8.50 0.89 -25.33
N ILE A 334 8.09 2.12 -25.08
CA ILE A 334 8.00 3.18 -26.06
C ILE A 334 9.01 4.26 -25.69
N TYR A 335 9.92 4.53 -26.60
CA TYR A 335 10.93 5.57 -26.48
C TYR A 335 10.33 6.88 -27.00
N LEU A 336 10.35 7.91 -26.19
CA LEU A 336 9.85 9.23 -26.54
C LEU A 336 11.03 10.16 -26.86
N LYS A 337 10.80 11.07 -27.82
CA LYS A 337 11.75 12.12 -28.26
C LYS A 337 12.15 13.06 -27.13
#